data_17aa9c4b5acd8443097b0a07acbf162d
#
_entry.id   17aa9c4b5acd8443097b0a07acbf162d
#
_cell.length_a   1.000
_cell.length_b   1.000
_cell.length_c   1.000
_cell.angle_alpha   90.00
_cell.angle_beta   90.00
_cell.angle_gamma   90.00
#
_symmetry.space_group_name_H-M   'P 1'
#
loop_
_entity.id
_entity.type
_entity.pdbx_description
1 polymer ?
#
loop_
_entity_poly.entity_id
_entity_poly.type
_entity_poly.pdbx_seq_one_letter_code
_entity_poly.pdbx_strand_id
1 'polypeptide(L)'
;MALTIHGYRVSKTDIPNLTKLQTALTVRPYVPAVFVKPQFVPKYPVFKESEKYMYVPKHYGIQEYGQYGASTRDVPQTDAKYWEFAGAIRPAQQPVVDSFLKPEPHDGIISLQTGGGKTVCALYIASQLRVPTIVLVNSTFLRDQWVDRIKAFLPHARIGTVQGETMDIEDKDVIVGMLQTISMKELPPSTFTSIGLVVVDECHHIASEAFSQAIPKLT
;
A
#
# COMPACT_ATOMS: atom_id res chain seq x y z
N MET A 1 -22.01 4.95 1.51
CA MET A 1 -20.56 5.09 1.39
C MET A 1 -19.91 3.72 1.47
N ALA A 2 -18.90 3.44 0.68
CA ALA A 2 -18.24 2.14 0.65
C ALA A 2 -16.75 2.31 0.34
N LEU A 3 -15.92 1.41 0.86
CA LEU A 3 -14.52 1.28 0.44
C LEU A 3 -14.45 0.36 -0.78
N THR A 4 -13.76 0.80 -1.82
CA THR A 4 -13.61 0.07 -3.09
C THR A 4 -12.14 -0.03 -3.48
N ILE A 5 -11.82 -0.78 -4.53
CA ILE A 5 -10.48 -0.84 -5.12
C ILE A 5 -9.99 0.54 -5.63
N HIS A 6 -10.88 1.50 -5.84
CA HIS A 6 -10.55 2.86 -6.27
C HIS A 6 -10.45 3.86 -5.12
N GLY A 7 -10.65 3.41 -3.88
CA GLY A 7 -10.67 4.23 -2.69
C GLY A 7 -12.07 4.36 -2.06
N TYR A 8 -12.24 5.35 -1.20
CA TYR A 8 -13.49 5.63 -0.50
C TYR A 8 -14.49 6.28 -1.47
N ARG A 9 -15.60 5.58 -1.72
CA ARG A 9 -16.64 5.98 -2.67
C ARG A 9 -17.69 6.87 -2.02
N VAL A 10 -17.88 8.07 -2.59
CA VAL A 10 -18.92 9.04 -2.22
C VAL A 10 -19.79 9.32 -3.42
N SER A 11 -21.12 9.39 -3.22
CA SER A 11 -22.02 9.86 -4.28
C SER A 11 -21.77 11.35 -4.57
N LYS A 12 -21.74 11.72 -5.84
CA LYS A 12 -21.61 13.15 -6.22
C LYS A 12 -22.78 14.00 -5.69
N THR A 13 -23.95 13.38 -5.44
CA THR A 13 -25.10 14.04 -4.81
C THR A 13 -24.88 14.40 -3.35
N ASP A 14 -23.99 13.69 -2.67
CA ASP A 14 -23.70 13.88 -1.25
C ASP A 14 -22.54 14.87 -1.03
N ILE A 15 -21.96 15.40 -2.11
CA ILE A 15 -20.86 16.35 -2.08
C ILE A 15 -21.38 17.77 -2.27
N PRO A 16 -21.35 18.63 -1.24
CA PRO A 16 -21.92 19.98 -1.32
C PRO A 16 -21.24 20.87 -2.37
N ASN A 17 -19.94 20.69 -2.59
CA ASN A 17 -19.18 21.46 -3.57
C ASN A 17 -18.09 20.60 -4.21
N LEU A 18 -18.41 20.06 -5.39
CA LEU A 18 -17.52 19.16 -6.13
C LEU A 18 -16.21 19.84 -6.54
N THR A 19 -16.28 21.09 -7.02
CA THR A 19 -15.10 21.85 -7.47
C THR A 19 -14.14 22.12 -6.30
N LYS A 20 -14.66 22.43 -5.13
CA LYS A 20 -13.85 22.62 -3.92
C LYS A 20 -13.15 21.32 -3.54
N LEU A 21 -13.84 20.18 -3.60
CA LEU A 21 -13.27 18.86 -3.32
C LEU A 21 -12.18 18.52 -4.32
N GLN A 22 -12.43 18.67 -5.62
CA GLN A 22 -11.44 18.42 -6.67
C GLN A 22 -10.20 19.29 -6.49
N THR A 23 -10.37 20.55 -6.11
CA THR A 23 -9.27 21.48 -5.85
C THR A 23 -8.45 21.04 -4.63
N ALA A 24 -9.10 20.64 -3.54
CA ALA A 24 -8.45 20.16 -2.31
C ALA A 24 -7.67 18.87 -2.54
N LEU A 25 -8.18 17.98 -3.40
CA LEU A 25 -7.56 16.71 -3.76
C LEU A 25 -6.67 16.79 -5.01
N THR A 26 -6.33 18.00 -5.46
CA THR A 26 -5.34 18.22 -6.52
C THR A 26 -4.07 18.78 -5.89
N VAL A 27 -3.10 17.90 -5.64
CA VAL A 27 -1.85 18.23 -4.95
C VAL A 27 -0.77 18.73 -5.91
N ARG A 28 0.15 19.53 -5.37
CA ARG A 28 1.35 19.99 -6.08
C ARG A 28 2.56 19.64 -5.22
N PRO A 29 3.62 19.06 -5.78
CA PRO A 29 4.88 18.90 -5.07
C PRO A 29 5.40 20.27 -4.64
N TYR A 30 5.98 20.34 -3.44
CA TYR A 30 6.74 21.53 -3.07
C TYR A 30 8.06 21.54 -3.83
N VAL A 31 8.21 22.50 -4.72
CA VAL A 31 9.47 22.78 -5.44
C VAL A 31 9.87 24.20 -5.12
N PRO A 32 11.08 24.43 -4.55
CA PRO A 32 11.54 25.78 -4.30
C PRO A 32 11.53 26.61 -5.59
N ALA A 33 11.04 27.86 -5.51
CA ALA A 33 10.87 28.75 -6.65
C ALA A 33 12.20 29.08 -7.41
N VAL A 34 13.33 28.80 -6.77
CA VAL A 34 14.67 28.92 -7.36
C VAL A 34 14.88 27.90 -8.50
N PHE A 35 14.24 26.73 -8.42
CA PHE A 35 14.43 25.67 -9.41
C PHE A 35 13.36 25.66 -10.50
N VAL A 36 12.12 25.94 -10.15
CA VAL A 36 10.99 25.92 -11.10
C VAL A 36 10.00 27.01 -10.74
N LYS A 37 9.55 27.79 -11.73
CA LYS A 37 8.47 28.76 -11.51
C LYS A 37 7.19 28.01 -11.08
N PRO A 38 6.42 28.49 -10.09
CA PRO A 38 5.25 27.79 -9.54
C PRO A 38 4.21 27.35 -10.59
N GLN A 39 4.09 28.07 -11.68
CA GLN A 39 3.17 27.79 -12.78
C GLN A 39 3.52 26.51 -13.56
N PHE A 40 4.78 26.09 -13.54
CA PHE A 40 5.27 24.88 -14.22
C PHE A 40 5.36 23.65 -13.31
N VAL A 41 5.03 23.78 -12.03
CA VAL A 41 4.95 22.63 -11.14
C VAL A 41 3.70 21.81 -11.48
N PRO A 42 3.85 20.54 -11.85
CA PRO A 42 2.70 19.71 -12.23
C PRO A 42 1.71 19.54 -11.08
N LYS A 43 0.44 19.37 -11.43
CA LYS A 43 -0.65 19.11 -10.51
C LYS A 43 -1.07 17.66 -10.66
N TYR A 44 -1.30 16.99 -9.54
CA TYR A 44 -1.71 15.58 -9.52
C TYR A 44 -3.05 15.43 -8.80
N PRO A 45 -4.12 15.00 -9.49
CA PRO A 45 -5.35 14.63 -8.83
C PRO A 45 -5.13 13.32 -8.06
N VAL A 46 -5.44 13.32 -6.75
CA VAL A 46 -5.39 12.14 -5.89
C VAL A 46 -6.78 11.54 -5.68
N PHE A 47 -7.64 11.70 -6.67
CA PHE A 47 -8.98 11.14 -6.72
C PHE A 47 -9.24 10.52 -8.10
N LYS A 48 -10.24 9.63 -8.15
CA LYS A 48 -10.85 9.17 -9.41
C LYS A 48 -12.32 9.55 -9.41
N GLU A 49 -12.93 9.61 -10.57
CA GLU A 49 -14.35 9.88 -10.68
C GLU A 49 -15.02 9.04 -11.77
N SER A 50 -16.28 8.75 -11.56
CA SER A 50 -17.20 8.21 -12.54
C SER A 50 -18.36 9.19 -12.74
N GLU A 51 -19.32 8.83 -13.57
CA GLU A 51 -20.50 9.66 -13.78
C GLU A 51 -21.23 10.00 -12.45
N LYS A 52 -21.41 9.01 -11.57
CA LYS A 52 -22.20 9.12 -10.34
C LYS A 52 -21.37 9.30 -9.06
N TYR A 53 -20.10 8.90 -9.06
CA TYR A 53 -19.31 8.79 -7.84
C TYR A 53 -17.96 9.49 -7.94
N MET A 54 -17.49 9.96 -6.77
CA MET A 54 -16.10 10.32 -6.50
C MET A 54 -15.45 9.22 -5.69
N TYR A 55 -14.20 8.92 -5.98
CA TYR A 55 -13.34 8.00 -5.24
C TYR A 55 -12.17 8.80 -4.68
N VAL A 56 -12.17 8.97 -3.37
CA VAL A 56 -11.19 9.77 -2.65
C VAL A 56 -10.26 8.87 -1.82
N PRO A 57 -9.08 9.36 -1.38
CA PRO A 57 -8.24 8.59 -0.49
C PRO A 57 -9.00 8.12 0.75
N LYS A 58 -8.78 6.87 1.18
CA LYS A 58 -9.51 6.21 2.27
C LYS A 58 -9.61 7.09 3.52
N HIS A 59 -8.47 7.54 4.03
CA HIS A 59 -8.43 8.34 5.27
C HIS A 59 -9.09 9.71 5.13
N TYR A 60 -8.95 10.35 3.96
CA TYR A 60 -9.67 11.57 3.67
C TYR A 60 -11.20 11.33 3.68
N GLY A 61 -11.63 10.25 3.03
CA GLY A 61 -13.06 9.88 3.00
C GLY A 61 -13.62 9.59 4.38
N ILE A 62 -12.88 8.86 5.22
CA ILE A 62 -13.29 8.59 6.61
C ILE A 62 -13.39 9.87 7.44
N GLN A 63 -12.43 10.78 7.30
CA GLN A 63 -12.41 12.03 8.04
C GLN A 63 -13.57 12.96 7.65
N GLU A 64 -13.85 13.09 6.36
CA GLU A 64 -14.85 14.05 5.84
C GLU A 64 -16.28 13.50 5.84
N TYR A 65 -16.44 12.19 5.63
CA TYR A 65 -17.75 11.55 5.41
C TYR A 65 -18.07 10.44 6.43
N GLY A 66 -17.19 10.16 7.37
CA GLY A 66 -17.36 9.12 8.39
C GLY A 66 -16.99 7.72 7.92
N GLN A 67 -17.25 6.72 8.76
CA GLN A 67 -16.92 5.32 8.46
C GLN A 67 -17.76 4.78 7.29
N TYR A 68 -17.18 3.89 6.50
CA TYR A 68 -17.89 3.23 5.40
C TYR A 68 -18.69 2.03 5.90
N GLY A 69 -19.87 1.80 5.33
CA GLY A 69 -20.76 0.71 5.73
C GLY A 69 -20.40 -0.64 5.10
N ALA A 70 -19.62 -0.67 4.02
CA ALA A 70 -19.22 -1.90 3.33
C ALA A 70 -17.86 -1.75 2.68
N SER A 71 -17.08 -2.82 2.68
CA SER A 71 -15.89 -2.97 1.85
C SER A 71 -16.21 -3.93 0.71
N THR A 72 -15.84 -3.56 -0.50
CA THR A 72 -15.96 -4.45 -1.67
C THR A 72 -14.66 -5.21 -1.92
N ARG A 73 -13.66 -5.01 -1.06
CA ARG A 73 -12.37 -5.67 -1.14
C ARG A 73 -12.27 -6.66 0.01
N ASP A 74 -12.81 -7.85 -0.21
CA ASP A 74 -12.66 -8.99 0.69
C ASP A 74 -11.58 -9.91 0.09
N VAL A 75 -10.36 -9.82 0.61
CA VAL A 75 -9.27 -10.71 0.21
C VAL A 75 -9.27 -11.91 1.16
N PRO A 76 -9.52 -13.13 0.66
CA PRO A 76 -9.59 -14.30 1.52
C PRO A 76 -8.23 -14.59 2.15
N GLN A 77 -8.27 -15.03 3.41
CA GLN A 77 -7.07 -15.53 4.07
C GLN A 77 -6.59 -16.83 3.41
N THR A 78 -5.28 -16.99 3.32
CA THR A 78 -4.64 -18.20 2.86
C THR A 78 -4.35 -19.16 4.02
N ASP A 79 -3.92 -20.40 3.70
CA ASP A 79 -3.68 -21.45 4.68
C ASP A 79 -2.65 -20.99 5.73
N ALA A 80 -3.00 -21.13 7.00
CA ALA A 80 -2.21 -20.72 8.16
C ALA A 80 -0.78 -21.29 8.19
N LYS A 81 -0.57 -22.49 7.60
CA LYS A 81 0.74 -23.13 7.55
C LYS A 81 1.81 -22.30 6.84
N TYR A 82 1.42 -21.49 5.84
CA TYR A 82 2.35 -20.64 5.12
C TYR A 82 2.74 -19.37 5.91
N TRP A 83 2.01 -19.07 6.98
CA TRP A 83 2.15 -17.87 7.80
C TRP A 83 2.70 -18.14 9.20
N GLU A 84 3.21 -19.33 9.46
CA GLU A 84 3.86 -19.64 10.72
C GLU A 84 5.09 -18.74 10.91
N PHE A 85 5.04 -17.89 11.93
CA PHE A 85 6.09 -16.91 12.18
C PHE A 85 7.20 -17.52 13.06
N ALA A 86 8.38 -17.70 12.49
CA ALA A 86 9.55 -18.25 13.15
C ALA A 86 10.34 -17.14 13.87
N GLY A 87 9.87 -16.72 15.04
CA GLY A 87 10.53 -15.67 15.80
C GLY A 87 9.70 -15.18 16.98
N ALA A 88 10.16 -14.11 17.61
CA ALA A 88 9.43 -13.43 18.68
C ALA A 88 9.46 -11.92 18.49
N ILE A 89 8.33 -11.29 18.75
CA ILE A 89 8.21 -9.83 18.80
C ILE A 89 8.82 -9.34 20.12
N ARG A 90 9.73 -8.38 20.04
CA ARG A 90 10.34 -7.77 21.22
C ARG A 90 9.34 -6.85 21.93
N PRO A 91 9.46 -6.64 23.26
CA PRO A 91 8.53 -5.75 24.00
C PRO A 91 8.38 -4.35 23.37
N ALA A 92 9.46 -3.78 22.84
CA ALA A 92 9.40 -2.47 22.16
C ALA A 92 8.68 -2.48 20.82
N GLN A 93 8.48 -3.64 20.19
CA GLN A 93 7.77 -3.80 18.91
C GLN A 93 6.28 -4.10 19.13
N GLN A 94 5.91 -4.64 20.30
CA GLN A 94 4.54 -5.07 20.58
C GLN A 94 3.51 -3.95 20.38
N PRO A 95 3.67 -2.72 20.93
CA PRO A 95 2.71 -1.66 20.71
C PRO A 95 2.55 -1.27 19.22
N VAL A 96 3.62 -1.42 18.44
CA VAL A 96 3.60 -1.13 17.00
C VAL A 96 2.73 -2.15 16.27
N VAL A 97 3.00 -3.44 16.46
CA VAL A 97 2.22 -4.50 15.79
C VAL A 97 0.76 -4.50 16.24
N ASP A 98 0.50 -4.27 17.52
CA ASP A 98 -0.86 -4.21 18.07
C ASP A 98 -1.67 -3.08 17.44
N SER A 99 -1.03 -1.95 17.11
CA SER A 99 -1.72 -0.82 16.47
C SER A 99 -2.23 -1.14 15.07
N PHE A 100 -1.57 -2.05 14.35
CA PHE A 100 -1.97 -2.49 13.01
C PHE A 100 -2.95 -3.68 13.05
N LEU A 101 -2.95 -4.44 14.13
CA LEU A 101 -3.81 -5.63 14.27
C LEU A 101 -5.16 -5.32 14.93
N LYS A 102 -5.45 -4.05 15.21
CA LYS A 102 -6.79 -3.61 15.65
C LYS A 102 -7.80 -3.81 14.52
N PRO A 103 -9.10 -3.98 14.87
CA PRO A 103 -10.13 -4.25 13.89
C PRO A 103 -10.20 -3.24 12.74
N GLU A 104 -9.86 -1.96 12.97
CA GLU A 104 -9.78 -0.91 11.94
C GLU A 104 -9.11 0.37 12.45
N PRO A 105 -8.41 1.11 11.56
CA PRO A 105 -7.89 0.78 10.23
C PRO A 105 -6.53 0.07 10.34
N HIS A 106 -6.26 -0.88 9.47
CA HIS A 106 -4.97 -1.59 9.40
C HIS A 106 -3.89 -0.85 8.60
N ASP A 107 -4.12 0.41 8.22
CA ASP A 107 -3.16 1.20 7.47
C ASP A 107 -2.32 2.08 8.40
N GLY A 108 -1.05 2.30 8.07
CA GLY A 108 -0.21 3.19 8.86
C GLY A 108 1.25 3.20 8.43
N ILE A 109 2.07 3.90 9.21
CA ILE A 109 3.51 4.01 9.01
C ILE A 109 4.21 3.44 10.23
N ILE A 110 5.07 2.44 10.03
CA ILE A 110 5.96 1.91 11.07
C ILE A 110 7.18 2.82 11.17
N SER A 111 7.23 3.63 12.22
CA SER A 111 8.38 4.48 12.54
C SER A 111 9.16 3.89 13.70
N LEU A 112 10.28 3.28 13.40
CA LEU A 112 11.23 2.73 14.37
C LEU A 112 12.64 3.17 13.99
N GLN A 113 13.51 3.30 14.99
CA GLN A 113 14.93 3.59 14.75
C GLN A 113 15.58 2.53 13.86
N THR A 114 16.73 2.82 13.27
CA THR A 114 17.51 1.87 12.51
C THR A 114 17.87 0.67 13.40
N GLY A 115 17.68 -0.54 12.87
CA GLY A 115 17.85 -1.78 13.68
C GLY A 115 16.66 -2.10 14.61
N GLY A 116 15.63 -1.24 14.69
CA GLY A 116 14.42 -1.45 15.51
C GLY A 116 13.56 -2.64 15.05
N GLY A 117 13.80 -3.16 13.85
CA GLY A 117 13.12 -4.35 13.33
C GLY A 117 11.84 -4.05 12.58
N LYS A 118 11.78 -2.94 11.83
CA LYS A 118 10.64 -2.60 10.95
C LYS A 118 10.19 -3.76 10.08
N THR A 119 11.15 -4.44 9.42
CA THR A 119 10.90 -5.61 8.58
C THR A 119 10.26 -6.76 9.36
N VAL A 120 10.75 -7.02 10.58
CA VAL A 120 10.21 -8.07 11.47
C VAL A 120 8.76 -7.75 11.85
N CYS A 121 8.47 -6.50 12.22
CA CYS A 121 7.10 -6.06 12.52
C CYS A 121 6.17 -6.26 11.31
N ALA A 122 6.62 -5.86 10.11
CA ALA A 122 5.83 -5.99 8.89
C ALA A 122 5.53 -7.46 8.56
N LEU A 123 6.52 -8.36 8.67
CA LEU A 123 6.35 -9.80 8.44
C LEU A 123 5.45 -10.44 9.52
N TYR A 124 5.58 -10.01 10.77
CA TYR A 124 4.68 -10.46 11.82
C TYR A 124 3.23 -10.02 11.57
N ILE A 125 2.99 -8.77 11.20
CA ILE A 125 1.66 -8.28 10.84
C ILE A 125 1.10 -9.09 9.67
N ALA A 126 1.87 -9.31 8.61
CA ALA A 126 1.47 -10.15 7.49
C ALA A 126 1.07 -11.57 7.94
N SER A 127 1.84 -12.16 8.85
CA SER A 127 1.57 -13.50 9.40
C SER A 127 0.25 -13.57 10.17
N GLN A 128 -0.13 -12.51 10.86
CA GLN A 128 -1.39 -12.46 11.60
C GLN A 128 -2.59 -12.23 10.68
N LEU A 129 -2.44 -11.41 9.66
CA LEU A 129 -3.48 -11.14 8.66
C LEU A 129 -3.71 -12.32 7.72
N ARG A 130 -2.67 -13.09 7.40
CA ARG A 130 -2.72 -14.28 6.51
C ARG A 130 -3.31 -14.00 5.15
N VAL A 131 -2.99 -12.87 4.57
CA VAL A 131 -3.42 -12.47 3.23
C VAL A 131 -2.21 -12.33 2.31
N PRO A 132 -2.34 -12.64 1.01
CA PRO A 132 -1.27 -12.43 0.07
C PRO A 132 -0.73 -11.00 0.17
N THR A 133 0.58 -10.91 0.35
CA THR A 133 1.27 -9.66 0.69
C THR A 133 2.26 -9.29 -0.40
N ILE A 134 2.28 -8.04 -0.84
CA ILE A 134 3.34 -7.52 -1.68
C ILE A 134 4.21 -6.52 -0.91
N VAL A 135 5.51 -6.72 -1.00
CA VAL A 135 6.53 -5.80 -0.45
C VAL A 135 7.15 -5.03 -1.59
N LEU A 136 7.05 -3.72 -1.56
CA LEU A 136 7.62 -2.82 -2.57
C LEU A 136 8.99 -2.33 -2.12
N VAL A 137 9.97 -2.53 -2.98
CA VAL A 137 11.36 -2.10 -2.78
C VAL A 137 11.89 -1.32 -3.98
N ASN A 138 12.86 -0.46 -3.76
CA ASN A 138 13.45 0.39 -4.80
C ASN A 138 14.83 -0.07 -5.30
N SER A 139 15.39 -1.14 -4.74
CA SER A 139 16.69 -1.69 -5.14
C SER A 139 16.75 -3.21 -5.04
N THR A 140 17.61 -3.82 -5.85
CA THR A 140 17.86 -5.27 -5.82
C THR A 140 18.47 -5.71 -4.50
N PHE A 141 19.30 -4.87 -3.89
CA PHE A 141 19.85 -5.14 -2.57
C PHE A 141 18.74 -5.30 -1.51
N LEU A 142 17.77 -4.38 -1.48
CA LEU A 142 16.62 -4.48 -0.56
C LEU A 142 15.74 -5.68 -0.89
N ARG A 143 15.52 -5.98 -2.19
CA ARG A 143 14.80 -7.20 -2.60
C ARG A 143 15.42 -8.44 -1.99
N ASP A 144 16.74 -8.63 -2.15
CA ASP A 144 17.44 -9.80 -1.66
C ASP A 144 17.38 -9.86 -0.12
N GLN A 145 17.58 -8.74 0.54
CA GLN A 145 17.43 -8.63 1.99
C GLN A 145 16.02 -9.01 2.47
N TRP A 146 14.97 -8.57 1.78
CA TRP A 146 13.60 -8.95 2.10
C TRP A 146 13.36 -10.44 1.88
N VAL A 147 13.82 -11.02 0.77
CA VAL A 147 13.74 -12.46 0.51
C VAL A 147 14.40 -13.27 1.63
N ASP A 148 15.60 -12.88 2.07
CA ASP A 148 16.28 -13.55 3.18
C ASP A 148 15.52 -13.42 4.50
N ARG A 149 14.93 -12.26 4.77
CA ARG A 149 14.10 -12.05 5.96
C ARG A 149 12.80 -12.85 5.91
N ILE A 150 12.15 -12.93 4.75
CA ILE A 150 10.94 -13.77 4.58
C ILE A 150 11.31 -15.23 4.86
N LYS A 151 12.36 -15.76 4.26
CA LYS A 151 12.82 -17.14 4.52
C LYS A 151 13.12 -17.40 5.99
N ALA A 152 13.68 -16.41 6.70
CA ALA A 152 14.03 -16.56 8.12
C ALA A 152 12.81 -16.52 9.04
N PHE A 153 11.83 -15.67 8.77
CA PHE A 153 10.69 -15.41 9.66
C PHE A 153 9.38 -16.06 9.21
N LEU A 154 9.24 -16.41 7.93
CA LEU A 154 8.10 -17.13 7.36
C LEU A 154 8.63 -18.30 6.50
N PRO A 155 9.21 -19.33 7.12
CA PRO A 155 9.96 -20.37 6.41
C PRO A 155 9.11 -21.20 5.45
N HIS A 156 7.80 -21.21 5.63
CA HIS A 156 6.86 -21.96 4.80
C HIS A 156 6.17 -21.10 3.73
N ALA A 157 6.40 -19.77 3.73
CA ALA A 157 5.78 -18.88 2.77
C ALA A 157 6.32 -19.10 1.34
N ARG A 158 5.42 -19.14 0.39
CA ARG A 158 5.74 -19.21 -1.03
C ARG A 158 6.09 -17.80 -1.51
N ILE A 159 7.37 -17.61 -1.86
CA ILE A 159 7.89 -16.28 -2.23
C ILE A 159 7.80 -16.09 -3.74
N GLY A 160 7.26 -14.95 -4.16
CA GLY A 160 7.24 -14.50 -5.54
C GLY A 160 8.10 -13.26 -5.76
N THR A 161 8.32 -12.92 -7.03
CA THR A 161 9.12 -11.74 -7.41
C THR A 161 8.50 -11.03 -8.61
N VAL A 162 8.46 -9.68 -8.53
CA VAL A 162 8.09 -8.82 -9.66
C VAL A 162 9.28 -7.92 -9.98
N GLN A 163 10.01 -8.27 -11.06
CA GLN A 163 11.19 -7.51 -11.48
C GLN A 163 11.45 -7.69 -12.97
N GLY A 164 11.62 -6.58 -13.71
CA GLY A 164 11.83 -6.61 -15.15
C GLY A 164 10.73 -7.40 -15.84
N GLU A 165 11.07 -8.48 -16.55
CA GLU A 165 10.10 -9.35 -17.22
C GLU A 165 9.49 -10.41 -16.28
N THR A 166 10.05 -10.63 -15.10
CA THR A 166 9.56 -11.62 -14.15
C THR A 166 8.31 -11.11 -13.44
N MET A 167 7.21 -11.86 -13.53
CA MET A 167 5.92 -11.60 -12.90
C MET A 167 5.45 -12.85 -12.15
N ASP A 168 6.21 -13.28 -11.14
CA ASP A 168 5.91 -14.48 -10.35
C ASP A 168 4.97 -14.13 -9.20
N ILE A 169 3.67 -14.10 -9.46
CA ILE A 169 2.62 -13.64 -8.56
C ILE A 169 1.66 -14.77 -8.17
N GLU A 170 1.38 -15.70 -9.08
CA GLU A 170 0.36 -16.73 -8.88
C GLU A 170 0.76 -17.69 -7.76
N ASP A 171 -0.20 -18.02 -6.90
CA ASP A 171 -0.01 -18.92 -5.76
C ASP A 171 1.13 -18.53 -4.81
N LYS A 172 1.41 -17.23 -4.68
CA LYS A 172 2.41 -16.72 -3.75
C LYS A 172 1.76 -16.10 -2.50
N ASP A 173 2.44 -16.31 -1.38
CA ASP A 173 2.01 -15.73 -0.10
C ASP A 173 2.67 -14.36 0.10
N VAL A 174 3.96 -14.24 -0.19
CA VAL A 174 4.69 -12.97 -0.12
C VAL A 174 5.43 -12.70 -1.43
N ILE A 175 5.15 -11.58 -2.04
CA ILE A 175 5.76 -11.13 -3.30
C ILE A 175 6.70 -9.97 -2.99
N VAL A 176 7.94 -10.01 -3.49
CA VAL A 176 8.83 -8.85 -3.42
C VAL A 176 8.86 -8.17 -4.79
N GLY A 177 8.29 -6.98 -4.86
CA GLY A 177 8.11 -6.23 -6.10
C GLY A 177 9.05 -5.05 -6.22
N MET A 178 9.74 -4.97 -7.37
CA MET A 178 10.52 -3.78 -7.72
C MET A 178 9.57 -2.66 -8.13
N LEU A 179 9.65 -1.57 -7.41
CA LEU A 179 8.78 -0.43 -7.60
C LEU A 179 8.85 0.16 -9.02
N GLN A 180 10.05 0.26 -9.57
CA GLN A 180 10.26 0.72 -10.95
C GLN A 180 9.54 -0.18 -11.95
N THR A 181 9.59 -1.50 -11.76
CA THR A 181 8.90 -2.45 -12.63
C THR A 181 7.39 -2.23 -12.59
N ILE A 182 6.82 -2.10 -11.41
CA ILE A 182 5.38 -1.91 -11.23
C ILE A 182 4.93 -0.55 -11.78
N SER A 183 5.72 0.51 -11.57
CA SER A 183 5.37 1.85 -12.07
C SER A 183 5.39 1.94 -13.59
N MET A 184 6.39 1.32 -14.24
CA MET A 184 6.63 1.47 -15.67
C MET A 184 5.82 0.50 -16.55
N LYS A 185 5.49 -0.70 -16.04
CA LYS A 185 4.73 -1.69 -16.83
C LYS A 185 3.25 -1.30 -16.91
N GLU A 186 2.67 -1.44 -18.08
CA GLU A 186 1.22 -1.52 -18.24
C GLU A 186 0.75 -2.89 -17.78
N LEU A 187 0.01 -2.92 -16.68
CA LEU A 187 -0.48 -4.15 -16.06
C LEU A 187 -2.00 -4.17 -16.12
N PRO A 188 -2.62 -5.32 -16.42
CA PRO A 188 -4.06 -5.48 -16.30
C PRO A 188 -4.54 -5.09 -14.89
N PRO A 189 -5.70 -4.45 -14.74
CA PRO A 189 -6.24 -4.09 -13.42
C PRO A 189 -6.43 -5.28 -12.48
N SER A 190 -6.55 -6.50 -13.03
CA SER A 190 -6.71 -7.74 -12.27
C SER A 190 -5.39 -8.30 -11.69
N THR A 191 -4.23 -7.77 -12.10
CA THR A 191 -2.92 -8.35 -11.76
C THR A 191 -2.70 -8.51 -10.25
N PHE A 192 -3.14 -7.54 -9.46
CA PHE A 192 -2.91 -7.52 -8.00
C PHE A 192 -4.20 -7.62 -7.16
N THR A 193 -5.30 -8.08 -7.74
CA THR A 193 -6.58 -8.16 -7.02
C THR A 193 -6.58 -9.15 -5.85
N SER A 194 -5.71 -10.16 -5.89
CA SER A 194 -5.52 -11.11 -4.79
C SER A 194 -4.69 -10.56 -3.62
N ILE A 195 -4.00 -9.43 -3.78
CA ILE A 195 -3.15 -8.87 -2.75
C ILE A 195 -3.99 -8.20 -1.66
N GLY A 196 -3.85 -8.64 -0.41
CA GLY A 196 -4.54 -8.10 0.75
C GLY A 196 -3.72 -7.11 1.58
N LEU A 197 -2.39 -7.18 1.48
CA LEU A 197 -1.48 -6.28 2.21
C LEU A 197 -0.40 -5.74 1.28
N VAL A 198 -0.21 -4.42 1.30
CA VAL A 198 0.90 -3.75 0.62
C VAL A 198 1.85 -3.18 1.68
N VAL A 199 3.09 -3.62 1.65
CA VAL A 199 4.18 -3.10 2.48
C VAL A 199 5.10 -2.28 1.60
N VAL A 200 5.37 -1.03 1.96
CA VAL A 200 6.28 -0.16 1.21
C VAL A 200 7.52 0.10 2.05
N ASP A 201 8.65 -0.45 1.65
CA ASP A 201 9.92 -0.16 2.29
C ASP A 201 10.46 1.19 1.81
N GLU A 202 11.14 1.91 2.71
CA GLU A 202 11.64 3.27 2.46
C GLU A 202 10.52 4.21 1.93
N CYS A 203 9.37 4.20 2.60
CA CYS A 203 8.15 4.88 2.17
C CYS A 203 8.29 6.40 1.99
N HIS A 204 9.36 7.01 2.47
CA HIS A 204 9.67 8.43 2.22
C HIS A 204 9.89 8.74 0.73
N HIS A 205 10.17 7.73 -0.09
CA HIS A 205 10.25 7.87 -1.54
C HIS A 205 8.87 7.87 -2.23
N ILE A 206 7.77 7.56 -1.55
CA ILE A 206 6.40 7.50 -2.15
C ILE A 206 6.02 8.79 -2.88
N ALA A 207 6.53 9.92 -2.45
CA ALA A 207 6.27 11.21 -3.08
C ALA A 207 6.99 11.41 -4.44
N SER A 208 7.83 10.46 -4.86
CA SER A 208 8.46 10.53 -6.18
C SER A 208 7.47 10.14 -7.29
N GLU A 209 7.68 10.65 -8.50
CA GLU A 209 6.81 10.40 -9.66
C GLU A 209 6.66 8.89 -9.94
N ALA A 210 7.74 8.12 -9.89
CA ALA A 210 7.72 6.69 -10.11
C ALA A 210 6.87 5.95 -9.07
N PHE A 211 6.93 6.34 -7.80
CA PHE A 211 6.17 5.70 -6.73
C PHE A 211 4.68 6.05 -6.78
N SER A 212 4.36 7.30 -7.11
CA SER A 212 2.96 7.71 -7.22
C SER A 212 2.20 6.94 -8.31
N GLN A 213 2.89 6.38 -9.30
CA GLN A 213 2.30 5.57 -10.38
C GLN A 213 2.13 4.09 -9.99
N ALA A 214 2.92 3.56 -9.06
CA ALA A 214 2.84 2.15 -8.67
C ALA A 214 1.68 1.87 -7.72
N ILE A 215 1.46 2.71 -6.71
CA ILE A 215 0.45 2.50 -5.67
C ILE A 215 -0.98 2.33 -6.26
N PRO A 216 -1.45 3.16 -7.21
CA PRO A 216 -2.79 2.99 -7.79
C PRO A 216 -2.99 1.69 -8.57
N LYS A 217 -1.92 0.96 -8.92
CA LYS A 217 -2.01 -0.34 -9.60
C LYS A 217 -2.18 -1.50 -8.62
N LEU A 218 -1.93 -1.26 -7.34
CA LEU A 218 -2.00 -2.25 -6.26
C LEU A 218 -3.31 -2.15 -5.44
N THR A 219 -4.09 -1.12 -5.70
CA THR A 219 -5.34 -0.81 -4.97
C THR A 219 -6.57 -1.13 -5.78
#